data_54e2422e95077a872a49b87c93d5a0c1
#
_entry.id   54e2422e95077a872a49b87c93d5a0c1
#
_cell.length_a   1.000
_cell.length_b   1.000
_cell.length_c   1.000
_cell.angle_alpha   90.00
_cell.angle_beta   90.00
_cell.angle_gamma   90.00
#
_symmetry.space_group_name_H-M   'P 1'
#
loop_
_entity.id
_entity.type
_entity.pdbx_description
1 polymer ?
#
loop_
_entity_poly.entity_id
_entity_poly.type
_entity_poly.pdbx_seq_one_letter_code
_entity_poly.pdbx_strand_id
1 'polypeptide(L)'
;METRNMEISALETLRDGFLFLLVAVIVGIVAVLAGLIFIIAAFGFMAAAPHGPSAFAGVIGAVATLLILLLVAVGIALYAIFGKIRPGMRQLSEIDDGFRISYTGTTLILVGLVIMVLGLIVVVAVFAAAGSSPETMRGAVIGGLTLFGVLVIGAIIALIGNILTFVVGAFKLQSRYQNSLYMAAGILFVIDIALLLVGSSGILTLVGYVLMYIALGDTINKLSTAAPTPAQA
;
A
#
# COMPACT_ATOMS: atom_id res chain seq x y z
N MET A 1 -7.70 -29.90 16.47
CA MET A 1 -6.31 -29.40 16.56
C MET A 1 -5.82 -28.78 15.23
N GLU A 2 -6.14 -29.38 14.11
CA GLU A 2 -5.71 -28.93 12.77
C GLU A 2 -6.23 -27.53 12.40
N THR A 3 -7.51 -27.26 12.61
CA THR A 3 -8.13 -25.94 12.32
C THR A 3 -7.48 -24.80 13.12
N ARG A 4 -7.14 -25.06 14.39
CA ARG A 4 -6.47 -24.08 15.25
C ARG A 4 -5.05 -23.77 14.77
N ASN A 5 -4.30 -24.78 14.36
CA ASN A 5 -2.95 -24.57 13.82
C ASN A 5 -2.99 -23.79 12.50
N MET A 6 -3.99 -24.05 11.65
CA MET A 6 -4.22 -23.31 10.43
C MET A 6 -4.57 -21.84 10.74
N GLU A 7 -5.41 -21.60 11.76
CA GLU A 7 -5.78 -20.25 12.18
C GLU A 7 -4.57 -19.46 12.71
N ILE A 8 -3.75 -20.08 13.57
CA ILE A 8 -2.52 -19.45 14.06
C ILE A 8 -1.57 -19.13 12.91
N SER A 9 -1.34 -20.06 11.99
CA SER A 9 -0.48 -19.86 10.81
C SER A 9 -1.00 -18.72 9.92
N ALA A 10 -2.31 -18.60 9.73
CA ALA A 10 -2.91 -17.52 8.98
C ALA A 10 -2.68 -16.15 9.65
N LEU A 11 -2.85 -16.07 10.97
CA LEU A 11 -2.61 -14.86 11.76
C LEU A 11 -1.13 -14.46 11.78
N GLU A 12 -0.21 -15.41 11.87
CA GLU A 12 1.24 -15.17 11.77
C GLU A 12 1.59 -14.60 10.40
N THR A 13 1.04 -15.19 9.33
CA THR A 13 1.24 -14.70 7.97
C THR A 13 0.73 -13.27 7.79
N LEU A 14 -0.43 -12.94 8.38
CA LEU A 14 -0.97 -11.57 8.39
C LEU A 14 -0.09 -10.62 9.20
N ARG A 15 0.37 -11.03 10.37
CA ARG A 15 1.26 -10.24 11.23
C ARG A 15 2.54 -9.87 10.50
N ASP A 16 3.17 -10.83 9.84
CA ASP A 16 4.33 -10.59 8.98
C ASP A 16 4.00 -9.58 7.87
N GLY A 17 2.81 -9.72 7.23
CA GLY A 17 2.35 -8.79 6.21
C GLY A 17 2.27 -7.35 6.71
N PHE A 18 1.73 -7.12 7.90
CA PHE A 18 1.67 -5.80 8.53
C PHE A 18 3.07 -5.29 8.90
N LEU A 19 3.98 -6.16 9.35
CA LEU A 19 5.38 -5.79 9.58
C LEU A 19 6.04 -5.27 8.30
N PHE A 20 5.88 -5.98 7.17
CA PHE A 20 6.42 -5.54 5.89
C PHE A 20 5.79 -4.23 5.40
N LEU A 21 4.48 -4.00 5.65
CA LEU A 21 3.85 -2.71 5.36
C LEU A 21 4.45 -1.57 6.19
N LEU A 22 4.70 -1.81 7.48
CA LEU A 22 5.39 -0.84 8.35
C LEU A 22 6.77 -0.49 7.80
N VAL A 23 7.56 -1.50 7.42
CA VAL A 23 8.88 -1.29 6.81
C VAL A 23 8.74 -0.49 5.51
N ALA A 24 7.79 -0.83 4.64
CA ALA A 24 7.55 -0.12 3.39
C ALA A 24 7.23 1.37 3.60
N VAL A 25 6.37 1.69 4.58
CA VAL A 25 6.00 3.07 4.91
C VAL A 25 7.20 3.83 5.48
N ILE A 26 7.99 3.22 6.38
CA ILE A 26 9.20 3.84 6.94
C ILE A 26 10.21 4.14 5.82
N VAL A 27 10.48 3.17 4.94
CA VAL A 27 11.36 3.38 3.79
C VAL A 27 10.82 4.49 2.87
N GLY A 28 9.51 4.52 2.64
CA GLY A 28 8.85 5.57 1.86
C GLY A 28 9.00 6.96 2.49
N ILE A 29 8.81 7.09 3.80
CA ILE A 29 9.01 8.36 4.52
C ILE A 29 10.46 8.82 4.42
N VAL A 30 11.42 7.92 4.65
CA VAL A 30 12.85 8.23 4.51
C VAL A 30 13.18 8.66 3.09
N ALA A 31 12.63 8.00 2.08
CA ALA A 31 12.80 8.37 0.68
C ALA A 31 12.27 9.77 0.38
N VAL A 32 11.08 10.11 0.86
CA VAL A 32 10.47 11.44 0.66
C VAL A 32 11.28 12.52 1.37
N LEU A 33 11.70 12.30 2.62
CA LEU A 33 12.53 13.26 3.36
C LEU A 33 13.88 13.47 2.72
N ALA A 34 14.56 12.40 2.29
CA ALA A 34 15.81 12.50 1.54
C ALA A 34 15.59 13.26 0.22
N GLY A 35 14.51 12.97 -0.50
CA GLY A 35 14.15 13.67 -1.73
C GLY A 35 13.93 15.17 -1.53
N LEU A 36 13.24 15.57 -0.47
CA LEU A 36 13.05 16.98 -0.11
C LEU A 36 14.39 17.68 0.16
N ILE A 37 15.28 17.05 0.92
CA ILE A 37 16.62 17.59 1.22
C ILE A 37 17.41 17.76 -0.09
N PHE A 38 17.38 16.75 -0.97
CA PHE A 38 18.06 16.81 -2.26
C PHE A 38 17.50 17.91 -3.18
N ILE A 39 16.17 18.07 -3.23
CA ILE A 39 15.52 19.12 -4.01
C ILE A 39 15.95 20.49 -3.49
N ILE A 40 15.89 20.74 -2.18
CA ILE A 40 16.30 22.01 -1.57
C ILE A 40 17.78 22.30 -1.86
N ALA A 41 18.65 21.29 -1.70
CA ALA A 41 20.07 21.41 -2.00
C ALA A 41 20.32 21.70 -3.48
N ALA A 42 19.61 21.05 -4.40
CA ALA A 42 19.73 21.27 -5.84
C ALA A 42 19.31 22.69 -6.25
N PHE A 43 18.21 23.21 -5.71
CA PHE A 43 17.78 24.61 -5.93
C PHE A 43 18.77 25.60 -5.33
N GLY A 44 19.31 25.35 -4.15
CA GLY A 44 20.36 26.19 -3.54
C GLY A 44 21.64 26.22 -4.38
N PHE A 45 22.05 25.06 -4.93
CA PHE A 45 23.21 24.96 -5.77
C PHE A 45 23.03 25.65 -7.14
N MET A 46 21.84 25.54 -7.75
CA MET A 46 21.51 26.26 -8.99
C MET A 46 21.51 27.78 -8.80
N ALA A 47 21.12 28.29 -7.63
CA ALA A 47 21.15 29.71 -7.32
C ALA A 47 22.56 30.25 -7.09
N ALA A 48 23.49 29.41 -6.63
CA ALA A 48 24.86 29.79 -6.25
C ALA A 48 25.93 29.54 -7.33
N ALA A 49 25.69 28.63 -8.29
CA ALA A 49 26.66 28.24 -9.30
C ALA A 49 26.29 28.75 -10.71
N PRO A 50 27.24 29.21 -11.51
CA PRO A 50 26.99 29.48 -12.92
C PRO A 50 26.60 28.19 -13.63
N HIS A 51 25.59 28.26 -14.48
CA HIS A 51 24.90 27.18 -15.20
C HIS A 51 25.90 26.26 -15.95
N GLY A 52 26.34 25.18 -15.32
CA GLY A 52 27.26 24.19 -15.89
C GLY A 52 26.64 22.80 -15.96
N PRO A 53 27.13 21.94 -16.87
CA PRO A 53 26.64 20.55 -17.04
C PRO A 53 26.67 19.71 -15.76
N SER A 54 27.56 20.03 -14.83
CA SER A 54 27.73 19.34 -13.55
C SER A 54 26.59 19.55 -12.56
N ALA A 55 25.94 20.73 -12.56
CA ALA A 55 24.78 21.01 -11.73
C ALA A 55 23.56 20.17 -12.15
N PHE A 56 23.36 20.01 -13.46
CA PHE A 56 22.28 19.20 -14.03
C PHE A 56 22.46 17.70 -13.73
N ALA A 57 23.70 17.19 -13.79
CA ALA A 57 24.01 15.81 -13.44
C ALA A 57 23.71 15.49 -11.97
N GLY A 58 23.96 16.44 -11.05
CA GLY A 58 23.62 16.30 -9.63
C GLY A 58 22.10 16.15 -9.39
N VAL A 59 21.29 16.98 -10.07
CA VAL A 59 19.82 16.92 -9.96
C VAL A 59 19.29 15.59 -10.52
N ILE A 60 19.78 15.15 -11.68
CA ILE A 60 19.38 13.86 -12.27
C ILE A 60 19.74 12.70 -11.33
N GLY A 61 20.94 12.70 -10.74
CA GLY A 61 21.35 11.71 -9.78
C GLY A 61 20.47 11.65 -8.53
N ALA A 62 20.10 12.82 -7.98
CA ALA A 62 19.19 12.93 -6.84
C ALA A 62 17.79 12.39 -7.14
N VAL A 63 17.22 12.75 -8.28
CA VAL A 63 15.90 12.27 -8.73
C VAL A 63 15.93 10.75 -8.96
N ALA A 64 16.99 10.24 -9.60
CA ALA A 64 17.16 8.80 -9.83
C ALA A 64 17.24 8.03 -8.51
N THR A 65 17.99 8.52 -7.53
CA THR A 65 18.10 7.91 -6.20
C THR A 65 16.74 7.89 -5.48
N LEU A 66 16.00 8.99 -5.51
CA LEU A 66 14.64 9.08 -4.96
C LEU A 66 13.71 8.05 -5.59
N LEU A 67 13.71 7.94 -6.92
CA LEU A 67 12.88 6.98 -7.65
C LEU A 67 13.23 5.54 -7.29
N ILE A 68 14.51 5.20 -7.15
CA ILE A 68 14.94 3.87 -6.73
C ILE A 68 14.43 3.54 -5.31
N LEU A 69 14.57 4.47 -4.36
CA LEU A 69 14.07 4.26 -2.99
C LEU A 69 12.55 4.11 -2.94
N LEU A 70 11.81 4.90 -3.72
CA LEU A 70 10.35 4.76 -3.83
C LEU A 70 9.96 3.42 -4.47
N LEU A 71 10.67 2.97 -5.51
CA LEU A 71 10.44 1.65 -6.11
C LEU A 71 10.69 0.52 -5.13
N VAL A 72 11.72 0.61 -4.30
CA VAL A 72 11.99 -0.36 -3.22
C VAL A 72 10.84 -0.37 -2.22
N ALA A 73 10.38 0.79 -1.74
CA ALA A 73 9.25 0.89 -0.81
C ALA A 73 7.97 0.27 -1.39
N VAL A 74 7.65 0.59 -2.65
CA VAL A 74 6.52 0.01 -3.37
C VAL A 74 6.69 -1.51 -3.53
N GLY A 75 7.88 -1.99 -3.88
CA GLY A 75 8.16 -3.43 -3.98
C GLY A 75 7.92 -4.17 -2.67
N ILE A 76 8.36 -3.61 -1.54
CA ILE A 76 8.12 -4.17 -0.20
C ILE A 76 6.61 -4.18 0.10
N ALA A 77 5.89 -3.08 -0.18
CA ALA A 77 4.45 -2.99 0.04
C ALA A 77 3.67 -4.03 -0.81
N LEU A 78 4.04 -4.20 -2.07
CA LEU A 78 3.45 -5.22 -2.95
C LEU A 78 3.72 -6.62 -2.43
N TYR A 79 4.94 -6.91 -2.00
CA TYR A 79 5.26 -8.18 -1.37
C TYR A 79 4.44 -8.40 -0.09
N ALA A 80 4.29 -7.38 0.76
CA ALA A 80 3.47 -7.46 1.96
C ALA A 80 2.02 -7.83 1.63
N ILE A 81 1.41 -7.15 0.65
CA ILE A 81 0.00 -7.36 0.28
C ILE A 81 -0.19 -8.72 -0.39
N PHE A 82 0.60 -9.03 -1.42
CA PHE A 82 0.37 -10.23 -2.24
C PHE A 82 1.07 -11.47 -1.71
N GLY A 83 2.22 -11.32 -1.07
CA GLY A 83 2.99 -12.43 -0.50
C GLY A 83 2.56 -12.84 0.92
N LYS A 84 1.91 -11.94 1.67
CA LYS A 84 1.58 -12.18 3.07
C LYS A 84 0.11 -11.92 3.39
N ILE A 85 -0.42 -10.71 3.16
CA ILE A 85 -1.80 -10.37 3.55
C ILE A 85 -2.81 -11.18 2.77
N ARG A 86 -2.64 -11.30 1.45
CA ARG A 86 -3.56 -12.08 0.61
C ARG A 86 -3.61 -13.56 0.99
N PRO A 87 -2.48 -14.31 1.13
CA PRO A 87 -2.54 -15.70 1.58
C PRO A 87 -3.10 -15.85 3.00
N GLY A 88 -2.75 -14.95 3.95
CA GLY A 88 -3.32 -14.98 5.30
C GLY A 88 -4.84 -14.78 5.30
N MET A 89 -5.36 -13.79 4.54
CA MET A 89 -6.81 -13.57 4.39
C MET A 89 -7.50 -14.75 3.69
N ARG A 90 -6.85 -15.39 2.73
CA ARG A 90 -7.37 -16.60 2.08
C ARG A 90 -7.52 -17.74 3.08
N GLN A 91 -6.49 -18.04 3.86
CA GLN A 91 -6.53 -19.09 4.88
C GLN A 91 -7.63 -18.80 5.93
N LEU A 92 -7.79 -17.56 6.36
CA LEU A 92 -8.89 -17.19 7.26
C LEU A 92 -10.26 -17.34 6.58
N SER A 93 -10.38 -17.08 5.28
CA SER A 93 -11.64 -17.27 4.53
C SER A 93 -12.02 -18.74 4.35
N GLU A 94 -11.08 -19.66 4.45
CA GLU A 94 -11.34 -21.12 4.45
C GLU A 94 -11.90 -21.59 5.81
N ILE A 95 -11.64 -20.82 6.88
CA ILE A 95 -12.13 -21.13 8.25
C ILE A 95 -13.44 -20.40 8.54
N ASP A 96 -13.61 -19.18 8.01
CA ASP A 96 -14.76 -18.31 8.25
C ASP A 96 -15.07 -17.47 7.00
N ASP A 97 -16.22 -17.74 6.38
CA ASP A 97 -16.69 -17.05 5.17
C ASP A 97 -16.75 -15.52 5.31
N GLY A 98 -16.81 -15.01 6.55
CA GLY A 98 -16.78 -13.57 6.82
C GLY A 98 -15.53 -12.87 6.29
N PHE A 99 -14.39 -13.56 6.17
CA PHE A 99 -13.13 -13.03 5.64
C PHE A 99 -13.05 -13.03 4.10
N ARG A 100 -13.98 -13.69 3.41
CA ARG A 100 -14.02 -13.74 1.95
C ARG A 100 -14.10 -12.35 1.32
N ILE A 101 -14.79 -11.42 1.96
CA ILE A 101 -14.87 -10.02 1.52
C ILE A 101 -13.49 -9.37 1.55
N SER A 102 -12.74 -9.54 2.64
CA SER A 102 -11.40 -8.98 2.79
C SER A 102 -10.40 -9.62 1.81
N TYR A 103 -10.51 -10.91 1.55
CA TYR A 103 -9.74 -11.60 0.50
C TYR A 103 -10.07 -11.04 -0.89
N THR A 104 -11.36 -10.82 -1.21
CA THR A 104 -11.77 -10.18 -2.46
C THR A 104 -11.19 -8.77 -2.59
N GLY A 105 -11.10 -8.03 -1.48
CA GLY A 105 -10.47 -6.71 -1.42
C GLY A 105 -9.02 -6.74 -1.91
N THR A 106 -8.22 -7.73 -1.49
CA THR A 106 -6.82 -7.86 -1.97
C THR A 106 -6.74 -8.10 -3.48
N THR A 107 -7.72 -8.82 -4.04
CA THR A 107 -7.80 -9.03 -5.50
C THR A 107 -8.16 -7.74 -6.23
N LEU A 108 -9.06 -6.91 -5.67
CA LEU A 108 -9.39 -5.60 -6.24
C LEU A 108 -8.20 -4.64 -6.21
N ILE A 109 -7.38 -4.66 -5.15
CA ILE A 109 -6.13 -3.89 -5.12
C ILE A 109 -5.23 -4.31 -6.30
N LEU A 110 -5.09 -5.62 -6.56
CA LEU A 110 -4.29 -6.12 -7.68
C LEU A 110 -4.83 -5.62 -9.02
N VAL A 111 -6.14 -5.79 -9.25
CA VAL A 111 -6.79 -5.38 -10.50
C VAL A 111 -6.63 -3.87 -10.73
N GLY A 112 -6.89 -3.06 -9.70
CA GLY A 112 -6.73 -1.62 -9.79
C GLY A 112 -5.28 -1.21 -10.09
N LEU A 113 -4.31 -1.86 -9.44
CA LEU A 113 -2.89 -1.61 -9.68
C LEU A 113 -2.46 -2.00 -11.11
N VAL A 114 -2.91 -3.16 -11.60
CA VAL A 114 -2.62 -3.58 -12.99
C VAL A 114 -3.17 -2.56 -13.99
N ILE A 115 -4.42 -2.10 -13.79
CA ILE A 115 -5.02 -1.07 -14.63
C ILE A 115 -4.19 0.22 -14.60
N MET A 116 -3.76 0.66 -13.42
CA MET A 116 -2.92 1.87 -13.27
C MET A 116 -1.57 1.72 -13.97
N VAL A 117 -0.89 0.58 -13.82
CA VAL A 117 0.41 0.33 -14.45
C VAL A 117 0.28 0.29 -15.97
N LEU A 118 -0.72 -0.43 -16.50
CA LEU A 118 -0.98 -0.47 -17.94
C LEU A 118 -1.34 0.92 -18.47
N GLY A 119 -2.21 1.66 -17.77
CA GLY A 119 -2.55 3.04 -18.12
C GLY A 119 -1.32 3.95 -18.16
N LEU A 120 -0.44 3.85 -17.17
CA LEU A 120 0.80 4.63 -17.10
C LEU A 120 1.74 4.32 -18.28
N ILE A 121 1.92 3.04 -18.62
CA ILE A 121 2.75 2.62 -19.76
C ILE A 121 2.21 3.23 -21.04
N VAL A 122 0.89 3.20 -21.26
CA VAL A 122 0.26 3.77 -22.45
C VAL A 122 0.41 5.30 -22.47
N VAL A 123 0.24 5.98 -21.32
CA VAL A 123 0.48 7.44 -21.23
C VAL A 123 1.91 7.77 -21.65
N VAL A 124 2.89 7.08 -21.07
CA VAL A 124 4.32 7.32 -21.41
C VAL A 124 4.57 7.06 -22.90
N ALA A 125 4.03 5.98 -23.46
CA ALA A 125 4.18 5.66 -24.88
C ALA A 125 3.57 6.73 -25.81
N VAL A 126 2.38 7.25 -25.48
CA VAL A 126 1.71 8.31 -26.23
C VAL A 126 2.54 9.61 -26.23
N PHE A 127 3.04 10.02 -25.06
CA PHE A 127 3.88 11.21 -24.96
C PHE A 127 5.24 11.03 -25.64
N ALA A 128 5.85 9.85 -25.55
CA ALA A 128 7.09 9.53 -26.24
C ALA A 128 6.93 9.56 -27.78
N ALA A 129 5.77 9.13 -28.29
CA ALA A 129 5.46 9.11 -29.72
C ALA A 129 5.03 10.50 -30.28
N ALA A 130 4.61 11.44 -29.43
CA ALA A 130 4.06 12.71 -29.85
C ALA A 130 5.07 13.64 -30.57
N GLY A 131 6.37 13.45 -30.34
CA GLY A 131 7.41 14.28 -30.93
C GLY A 131 7.29 15.77 -30.52
N SER A 132 7.94 16.66 -31.29
CA SER A 132 8.00 18.10 -30.94
C SER A 132 7.04 18.97 -31.80
N SER A 133 6.21 18.39 -32.66
CA SER A 133 5.28 19.20 -33.49
C SER A 133 4.04 19.60 -32.68
N PRO A 134 3.52 20.85 -32.87
CA PRO A 134 2.36 21.33 -32.11
C PRO A 134 1.09 20.49 -32.30
N GLU A 135 0.89 19.95 -33.52
CA GLU A 135 -0.29 19.13 -33.82
C GLU A 135 -0.26 17.78 -33.13
N THR A 136 0.89 17.10 -33.15
CA THR A 136 1.07 15.81 -32.46
C THR A 136 1.02 15.99 -30.95
N MET A 137 1.54 17.11 -30.41
CA MET A 137 1.45 17.45 -29.00
C MET A 137 -0.01 17.65 -28.54
N ARG A 138 -0.84 18.33 -29.34
CA ARG A 138 -2.28 18.49 -29.06
C ARG A 138 -3.01 17.14 -29.02
N GLY A 139 -2.71 16.25 -29.96
CA GLY A 139 -3.23 14.89 -29.99
C GLY A 139 -2.82 14.09 -28.74
N ALA A 140 -1.55 14.21 -28.34
CA ALA A 140 -1.03 13.56 -27.13
C ALA A 140 -1.69 14.07 -25.84
N VAL A 141 -1.98 15.38 -25.74
CA VAL A 141 -2.69 15.96 -24.59
C VAL A 141 -4.12 15.41 -24.51
N ILE A 142 -4.86 15.37 -25.62
CA ILE A 142 -6.23 14.84 -25.64
C ILE A 142 -6.23 13.34 -25.31
N GLY A 143 -5.32 12.57 -25.91
CA GLY A 143 -5.12 11.15 -25.58
C GLY A 143 -4.73 10.94 -24.12
N GLY A 144 -3.83 11.78 -23.59
CA GLY A 144 -3.40 11.77 -22.19
C GLY A 144 -4.56 12.01 -21.22
N LEU A 145 -5.48 12.93 -21.50
CA LEU A 145 -6.68 13.17 -20.69
C LEU A 145 -7.61 11.96 -20.66
N THR A 146 -7.79 11.28 -21.79
CA THR A 146 -8.59 10.05 -21.85
C THR A 146 -7.95 8.93 -21.01
N LEU A 147 -6.64 8.77 -21.13
CA LEU A 147 -5.87 7.78 -20.35
C LEU A 147 -5.82 8.12 -18.86
N PHE A 148 -5.84 9.39 -18.49
CA PHE A 148 -5.99 9.82 -17.09
C PHE A 148 -7.28 9.29 -16.49
N GLY A 149 -8.39 9.26 -17.25
CA GLY A 149 -9.64 8.62 -16.82
C GLY A 149 -9.45 7.14 -16.47
N VAL A 150 -8.65 6.38 -17.23
CA VAL A 150 -8.34 4.97 -16.94
C VAL A 150 -7.54 4.85 -15.63
N LEU A 151 -6.57 5.73 -15.38
CA LEU A 151 -5.82 5.77 -14.12
C LEU A 151 -6.73 6.05 -12.92
N VAL A 152 -7.68 6.99 -13.06
CA VAL A 152 -8.67 7.29 -12.01
C VAL A 152 -9.56 6.08 -11.72
N ILE A 153 -10.03 5.36 -12.73
CA ILE A 153 -10.81 4.14 -12.54
C ILE A 153 -9.98 3.09 -11.81
N GLY A 154 -8.73 2.86 -12.21
CA GLY A 154 -7.82 1.95 -11.53
C GLY A 154 -7.60 2.32 -10.06
N ALA A 155 -7.42 3.61 -9.78
CA ALA A 155 -7.26 4.13 -8.43
C ALA A 155 -8.53 3.93 -7.56
N ILE A 156 -9.73 4.15 -8.11
CA ILE A 156 -11.00 3.90 -7.41
C ILE A 156 -11.14 2.41 -7.09
N ILE A 157 -10.86 1.51 -8.04
CA ILE A 157 -10.91 0.06 -7.81
C ILE A 157 -9.92 -0.34 -6.72
N ALA A 158 -8.69 0.17 -6.76
CA ALA A 158 -7.68 -0.07 -5.73
C ALA A 158 -8.10 0.47 -4.36
N LEU A 159 -8.73 1.65 -4.30
CA LEU A 159 -9.26 2.25 -3.08
C LEU A 159 -10.37 1.40 -2.46
N ILE A 160 -11.33 0.93 -3.27
CA ILE A 160 -12.38 0.00 -2.81
C ILE A 160 -11.73 -1.28 -2.26
N GLY A 161 -10.75 -1.83 -2.97
CA GLY A 161 -9.99 -2.99 -2.52
C GLY A 161 -9.27 -2.75 -1.18
N ASN A 162 -8.70 -1.57 -0.99
CA ASN A 162 -8.05 -1.15 0.25
C ASN A 162 -9.04 -1.11 1.42
N ILE A 163 -10.21 -0.48 1.23
CA ILE A 163 -11.29 -0.45 2.24
C ILE A 163 -11.71 -1.86 2.63
N LEU A 164 -11.97 -2.73 1.65
CA LEU A 164 -12.40 -4.10 1.93
C LEU A 164 -11.31 -4.93 2.63
N THR A 165 -10.05 -4.72 2.31
CA THR A 165 -8.94 -5.47 2.90
C THR A 165 -8.64 -5.01 4.32
N PHE A 166 -8.42 -3.72 4.52
CA PHE A 166 -7.89 -3.19 5.78
C PHE A 166 -9.01 -2.76 6.73
N VAL A 167 -10.01 -2.01 6.27
CA VAL A 167 -11.10 -1.55 7.13
C VAL A 167 -12.02 -2.70 7.50
N VAL A 168 -12.61 -3.37 6.49
CA VAL A 168 -13.53 -4.48 6.75
C VAL A 168 -12.78 -5.65 7.39
N GLY A 169 -11.53 -5.92 6.99
CA GLY A 169 -10.67 -6.92 7.61
C GLY A 169 -10.44 -6.67 9.09
N ALA A 170 -10.13 -5.45 9.50
CA ALA A 170 -9.95 -5.08 10.90
C ALA A 170 -11.22 -5.28 11.73
N PHE A 171 -12.39 -4.82 11.22
CA PHE A 171 -13.66 -5.03 11.93
C PHE A 171 -14.07 -6.52 12.00
N LYS A 172 -13.75 -7.32 11.00
CA LYS A 172 -13.98 -8.78 11.04
C LYS A 172 -13.09 -9.46 12.06
N LEU A 173 -11.81 -9.09 12.14
CA LEU A 173 -10.90 -9.59 13.18
C LEU A 173 -11.39 -9.17 14.58
N GLN A 174 -11.87 -7.92 14.74
CA GLN A 174 -12.48 -7.47 15.98
C GLN A 174 -13.71 -8.33 16.36
N SER A 175 -14.62 -8.55 15.43
CA SER A 175 -15.83 -9.35 15.68
C SER A 175 -15.49 -10.77 16.11
N ARG A 176 -14.45 -11.38 15.55
CA ARG A 176 -14.03 -12.76 15.84
C ARG A 176 -13.20 -12.89 17.12
N TYR A 177 -12.20 -12.03 17.30
CA TYR A 177 -11.21 -12.18 18.39
C TYR A 177 -11.45 -11.25 19.58
N GLN A 178 -12.44 -10.36 19.51
CA GLN A 178 -12.86 -9.45 20.59
C GLN A 178 -11.68 -8.60 21.15
N ASN A 179 -10.72 -8.24 20.29
CA ASN A 179 -9.61 -7.38 20.67
C ASN A 179 -9.84 -5.96 20.15
N SER A 180 -9.98 -4.99 21.07
CA SER A 180 -10.30 -3.58 20.77
C SER A 180 -9.26 -2.87 19.89
N LEU A 181 -8.03 -3.37 19.82
CA LEU A 181 -6.99 -2.81 18.97
C LEU A 181 -7.33 -2.94 17.46
N TYR A 182 -8.02 -4.02 17.06
CA TYR A 182 -8.52 -4.15 15.68
C TYR A 182 -9.55 -3.08 15.34
N MET A 183 -10.46 -2.78 16.28
CA MET A 183 -11.45 -1.71 16.10
C MET A 183 -10.77 -0.36 15.96
N ALA A 184 -9.80 -0.06 16.85
CA ALA A 184 -9.04 1.18 16.79
C ALA A 184 -8.29 1.31 15.45
N ALA A 185 -7.64 0.25 14.97
CA ALA A 185 -6.98 0.23 13.67
C ALA A 185 -7.97 0.48 12.52
N GLY A 186 -9.13 -0.19 12.54
CA GLY A 186 -10.18 0.00 11.54
C GLY A 186 -10.68 1.44 11.46
N ILE A 187 -10.91 2.09 12.61
CA ILE A 187 -11.31 3.51 12.69
C ILE A 187 -10.22 4.42 12.12
N LEU A 188 -8.95 4.17 12.46
CA LEU A 188 -7.83 4.97 11.92
C LEU A 188 -7.73 4.85 10.40
N PHE A 189 -7.94 3.67 9.82
CA PHE A 189 -7.97 3.49 8.37
C PHE A 189 -9.12 4.27 7.72
N VAL A 190 -10.32 4.29 8.32
CA VAL A 190 -11.44 5.10 7.82
C VAL A 190 -11.12 6.59 7.84
N ILE A 191 -10.55 7.09 8.94
CA ILE A 191 -10.17 8.50 9.07
C ILE A 191 -9.09 8.85 8.06
N ASP A 192 -8.07 7.99 7.87
CA ASP A 192 -6.98 8.24 6.92
C ASP A 192 -7.48 8.30 5.48
N ILE A 193 -8.44 7.44 5.11
CA ILE A 193 -9.10 7.49 3.79
C ILE A 193 -9.87 8.80 3.62
N ALA A 194 -10.57 9.27 4.65
CA ALA A 194 -11.25 10.56 4.61
C ALA A 194 -10.27 11.73 4.46
N LEU A 195 -9.12 11.68 5.14
CA LEU A 195 -8.05 12.66 5.03
C LEU A 195 -7.37 12.65 3.66
N LEU A 196 -7.32 11.50 2.98
CA LEU A 196 -6.82 11.41 1.60
C LEU A 196 -7.57 12.35 0.66
N LEU A 197 -8.87 12.53 0.85
CA LEU A 197 -9.70 13.44 0.04
C LEU A 197 -9.34 14.92 0.25
N VAL A 198 -8.70 15.24 1.38
CA VAL A 198 -8.25 16.60 1.73
C VAL A 198 -6.75 16.78 1.43
N GLY A 199 -6.09 15.77 0.87
CA GLY A 199 -4.67 15.81 0.52
C GLY A 199 -3.72 15.57 1.71
N SER A 200 -4.22 15.06 2.84
CA SER A 200 -3.43 14.76 4.04
C SER A 200 -3.67 13.31 4.45
N SER A 201 -2.75 12.41 4.12
CA SER A 201 -2.90 10.99 4.44
C SER A 201 -1.57 10.32 4.79
N GLY A 202 -1.64 9.13 5.37
CA GLY A 202 -0.52 8.20 5.58
C GLY A 202 -0.05 8.04 7.02
N ILE A 203 -0.13 9.07 7.89
CA ILE A 203 0.32 8.96 9.29
C ILE A 203 -0.61 8.04 10.09
N LEU A 204 -1.93 8.19 9.91
CA LEU A 204 -2.90 7.36 10.61
C LEU A 204 -2.87 5.92 10.12
N THR A 205 -2.64 5.69 8.83
CA THR A 205 -2.42 4.36 8.27
C THR A 205 -1.20 3.69 8.92
N LEU A 206 -0.09 4.41 9.14
CA LEU A 206 1.08 3.87 9.84
C LEU A 206 0.71 3.40 11.25
N VAL A 207 0.00 4.24 12.02
CA VAL A 207 -0.47 3.87 13.37
C VAL A 207 -1.42 2.67 13.29
N GLY A 208 -2.33 2.65 12.32
CA GLY A 208 -3.23 1.51 12.07
C GLY A 208 -2.47 0.20 11.84
N TYR A 209 -1.39 0.21 11.06
CA TYR A 209 -0.56 -0.98 10.84
C TYR A 209 0.16 -1.43 12.12
N VAL A 210 0.65 -0.50 12.95
CA VAL A 210 1.23 -0.83 14.27
C VAL A 210 0.20 -1.52 15.16
N LEU A 211 -1.01 -0.96 15.25
CA LEU A 211 -2.09 -1.55 16.04
C LEU A 211 -2.48 -2.95 15.55
N MET A 212 -2.58 -3.14 14.23
CA MET A 212 -2.85 -4.45 13.64
C MET A 212 -1.76 -5.46 13.97
N TYR A 213 -0.48 -5.07 13.87
CA TYR A 213 0.65 -5.92 14.20
C TYR A 213 0.63 -6.39 15.67
N ILE A 214 0.35 -5.45 16.60
CA ILE A 214 0.24 -5.75 18.03
C ILE A 214 -0.97 -6.65 18.31
N ALA A 215 -2.14 -6.29 17.77
CA ALA A 215 -3.38 -7.04 17.97
C ALA A 215 -3.28 -8.48 17.47
N LEU A 216 -2.64 -8.72 16.33
CA LEU A 216 -2.39 -10.05 15.79
C LEU A 216 -1.46 -10.84 16.71
N GLY A 217 -0.38 -10.22 17.23
CA GLY A 217 0.50 -10.84 18.21
C GLY A 217 -0.21 -11.27 19.47
N ASP A 218 -1.05 -10.40 20.05
CA ASP A 218 -1.86 -10.72 21.24
C ASP A 218 -2.83 -11.87 20.97
N THR A 219 -3.47 -11.88 19.81
CA THR A 219 -4.41 -12.93 19.42
C THR A 219 -3.71 -14.28 19.26
N ILE A 220 -2.56 -14.30 18.59
CA ILE A 220 -1.73 -15.50 18.43
C ILE A 220 -1.33 -16.06 19.81
N ASN A 221 -0.86 -15.20 20.72
CA ASN A 221 -0.48 -15.61 22.07
C ASN A 221 -1.66 -16.21 22.85
N LYS A 222 -2.84 -15.58 22.78
CA LYS A 222 -4.06 -16.11 23.42
C LYS A 222 -4.46 -17.47 22.84
N LEU A 223 -4.42 -17.62 21.53
CA LEU A 223 -4.72 -18.87 20.87
C LEU A 223 -3.68 -19.96 21.20
N SER A 224 -2.40 -19.64 21.28
CA SER A 224 -1.35 -20.62 21.58
C SER A 224 -1.38 -21.11 23.04
N THR A 225 -1.76 -20.24 24.00
CA THR A 225 -1.78 -20.55 25.44
C THR A 225 -3.12 -21.16 25.91
N ALA A 226 -4.21 -20.98 25.17
CA ALA A 226 -5.48 -21.61 25.53
C ALA A 226 -5.32 -23.16 25.52
N ALA A 227 -5.58 -23.82 26.65
CA ALA A 227 -5.55 -25.26 26.74
C ALA A 227 -6.51 -25.91 25.73
N PRO A 228 -6.18 -27.06 25.12
CA PRO A 228 -7.11 -27.76 24.26
C PRO A 228 -8.38 -28.06 25.05
N THR A 229 -9.51 -27.55 24.59
CA THR A 229 -10.82 -27.90 25.19
C THR A 229 -10.92 -29.44 25.18
N PRO A 230 -11.11 -30.09 26.33
CA PRO A 230 -11.29 -31.54 26.34
C PRO A 230 -12.43 -31.85 25.37
N ALA A 231 -12.17 -32.75 24.42
CA ALA A 231 -13.18 -33.25 23.53
C ALA A 231 -14.37 -33.72 24.38
N GLN A 232 -15.53 -33.11 24.17
CA GLN A 232 -16.76 -33.59 24.73
C GLN A 232 -16.93 -35.03 24.23
N ALA A 233 -16.72 -35.98 25.14
CA ALA A 233 -16.90 -37.39 24.89
C ALA A 233 -18.38 -37.74 24.76
#